data_de1ac4ea633cb3672ae5daaa95b39e5f
#
_entry.id   de1ac4ea633cb3672ae5daaa95b39e5f
#
_cell.length_a   1.000
_cell.length_b   1.000
_cell.length_c   1.000
_cell.angle_alpha   90.00
_cell.angle_beta   90.00
_cell.angle_gamma   90.00
#
_symmetry.space_group_name_H-M   'P 1'
#
loop_
_entity.id
_entity.type
_entity.pdbx_description
1 polymer ?
#
loop_
_entity_poly.entity_id
_entity_poly.type
_entity_poly.pdbx_seq_one_letter_code
_entity_poly.pdbx_strand_id
1 'polypeptide(L)'
;MKITAIEPFVCNARMRNWIFVKVVTDQPGLYGWGEATLEWHTRGVLGAIEDLEQLLLGEDPTRVEYLWQIMYRQHFWHGSGIVRGTAISGIDIALWDIVGKVHGVPCHKLWGGPVRDYVRLYSHLGGGKMEDFYQTTPGDASRFADLALKTVEDGFTAFKTMAVPETMPLEGLRPVKYAEACVQAMRDAVGDDIDIMVDCHARPSPRMGHLFAHALEPYGLYWLEEPCWPEVADDIAAIQRAGKTPIATGERLTGIHAFRDLLEKRACSVIQPDITHCGGLSEARRIAALAEAYRVAMAPHNPQGPVSTAASIEFGFATPSYIICEAVHRDVPWRKDVVSEGFEVEVKDRTVRPNNRPGLGIEIDEKEVAKHPFEQELPQRSFYADGSAGDW
;
A
#
# COMPACT_ATOMS: atom_id res chain seq x y z
N MET A 1 26.86 16.36 -9.35
CA MET A 1 26.25 15.84 -8.12
C MET A 1 26.38 14.32 -8.13
N LYS A 2 26.73 13.72 -7.00
CA LYS A 2 26.99 12.28 -6.93
C LYS A 2 26.38 11.68 -5.68
N ILE A 3 25.87 10.46 -5.76
CA ILE A 3 25.47 9.67 -4.61
C ILE A 3 26.72 9.27 -3.83
N THR A 4 26.72 9.50 -2.51
CA THR A 4 27.83 9.18 -1.62
C THR A 4 27.52 8.07 -0.63
N ALA A 5 26.23 7.87 -0.29
CA ALA A 5 25.77 6.79 0.57
C ALA A 5 24.28 6.51 0.35
N ILE A 6 23.84 5.29 0.68
CA ILE A 6 22.45 4.91 0.82
C ILE A 6 22.28 4.34 2.23
N GLU A 7 21.63 5.09 3.09
CA GLU A 7 21.55 4.82 4.52
C GLU A 7 20.14 4.34 4.91
N PRO A 8 19.94 3.06 5.24
CA PRO A 8 18.66 2.58 5.76
C PRO A 8 18.52 2.90 7.26
N PHE A 9 17.35 3.39 7.65
CA PHE A 9 16.95 3.64 9.03
C PHE A 9 15.76 2.76 9.37
N VAL A 10 15.92 1.87 10.36
CA VAL A 10 14.86 0.96 10.79
C VAL A 10 14.16 1.51 12.01
N CYS A 11 12.84 1.64 11.93
CA CYS A 11 11.97 2.08 13.01
C CYS A 11 10.92 1.02 13.31
N ASN A 12 10.96 0.41 14.50
CA ASN A 12 9.92 -0.52 14.90
C ASN A 12 8.55 0.16 14.93
N ALA A 13 7.57 -0.47 14.33
CA ALA A 13 6.16 -0.05 14.33
C ALA A 13 5.25 -1.21 14.79
N ARG A 14 5.68 -1.98 15.77
CA ARG A 14 4.99 -3.13 16.38
C ARG A 14 4.82 -4.29 15.39
N MET A 15 3.79 -4.25 14.55
CA MET A 15 3.51 -5.28 13.56
C MET A 15 4.62 -5.43 12.52
N ARG A 16 5.27 -4.33 12.18
CA ARG A 16 6.30 -4.22 11.16
C ARG A 16 7.45 -3.33 11.60
N ASN A 17 8.56 -3.37 10.90
CA ASN A 17 9.59 -2.34 10.99
C ASN A 17 9.49 -1.46 9.75
N TRP A 18 9.32 -0.15 9.91
CA TRP A 18 9.51 0.78 8.80
C TRP A 18 10.99 0.83 8.43
N ILE A 19 11.26 0.82 7.15
CA ILE A 19 12.62 0.94 6.61
C ILE A 19 12.68 2.22 5.79
N PHE A 20 13.08 3.31 6.42
CA PHE A 20 13.35 4.55 5.72
C PHE A 20 14.69 4.46 5.01
N VAL A 21 14.78 4.99 3.79
CA VAL A 21 15.98 4.97 2.97
C VAL A 21 16.40 6.41 2.69
N LYS A 22 17.59 6.79 3.16
CA LYS A 22 18.18 8.10 2.90
C LYS A 22 19.26 7.96 1.84
N VAL A 23 19.04 8.58 0.67
CA VAL A 23 20.07 8.70 -0.36
C VAL A 23 20.80 10.01 -0.15
N VAL A 24 22.11 9.93 0.16
CA VAL A 24 22.97 11.08 0.48
C VAL A 24 23.80 11.48 -0.76
N THR A 25 23.98 12.78 -0.96
CA THR A 25 24.76 13.31 -2.09
C THR A 25 26.03 14.03 -1.64
N ASP A 26 26.94 14.30 -2.58
CA ASP A 26 28.14 15.14 -2.38
C ASP A 26 27.81 16.63 -2.23
N GLN A 27 26.55 17.04 -2.37
CA GLN A 27 26.11 18.42 -2.14
C GLN A 27 25.67 18.59 -0.68
N PRO A 28 26.30 19.53 0.07
CA PRO A 28 25.98 19.72 1.47
C PRO A 28 24.48 19.98 1.70
N GLY A 29 23.84 19.17 2.56
CA GLY A 29 22.43 19.31 2.94
C GLY A 29 21.44 18.78 1.89
N LEU A 30 21.89 18.22 0.78
CA LEU A 30 21.03 17.62 -0.22
C LEU A 30 21.01 16.10 -0.10
N TYR A 31 19.88 15.57 0.26
CA TYR A 31 19.55 14.15 0.36
C TYR A 31 18.07 13.93 0.04
N GLY A 32 17.67 12.69 -0.18
CA GLY A 32 16.27 12.31 -0.35
C GLY A 32 15.87 11.20 0.57
N TRP A 33 14.59 11.21 0.96
CA TRP A 33 13.96 10.15 1.73
C TRP A 33 13.13 9.24 0.85
N GLY A 34 13.25 7.94 1.09
CA GLY A 34 12.39 6.90 0.55
C GLY A 34 11.95 5.93 1.64
N GLU A 35 11.15 4.96 1.29
CA GLU A 35 10.71 3.90 2.20
C GLU A 35 10.68 2.55 1.49
N ALA A 36 11.24 1.54 2.15
CA ALA A 36 11.36 0.16 1.70
C ALA A 36 10.80 -0.82 2.75
N THR A 37 9.68 -0.46 3.37
CA THR A 37 9.04 -1.29 4.38
C THR A 37 8.47 -2.56 3.75
N LEU A 38 8.79 -3.73 4.31
CA LEU A 38 8.22 -5.02 3.94
C LEU A 38 8.13 -5.90 5.18
N GLU A 39 6.92 -6.24 5.58
CA GLU A 39 6.64 -7.03 6.77
C GLU A 39 7.39 -8.38 6.74
N TRP A 40 7.96 -8.76 7.90
CA TRP A 40 8.69 -10.01 8.14
C TRP A 40 9.94 -10.23 7.29
N HIS A 41 10.27 -9.31 6.39
CA HIS A 41 11.43 -9.38 5.50
C HIS A 41 12.45 -8.27 5.68
N THR A 42 12.40 -7.53 6.81
CA THR A 42 13.30 -6.39 7.10
C THR A 42 14.76 -6.68 6.76
N ARG A 43 15.33 -7.80 7.26
CA ARG A 43 16.73 -8.15 7.00
C ARG A 43 17.03 -8.46 5.54
N GLY A 44 16.08 -9.07 4.82
CA GLY A 44 16.21 -9.34 3.39
C GLY A 44 16.26 -8.06 2.57
N VAL A 45 15.43 -7.09 2.91
CA VAL A 45 15.38 -5.78 2.25
C VAL A 45 16.65 -4.97 2.54
N LEU A 46 17.14 -4.96 3.79
CA LEU A 46 18.40 -4.28 4.15
C LEU A 46 19.58 -4.84 3.34
N GLY A 47 19.72 -6.17 3.25
CA GLY A 47 20.76 -6.79 2.42
C GLY A 47 20.60 -6.46 0.93
N ALA A 48 19.37 -6.42 0.42
CA ALA A 48 19.13 -6.03 -0.98
C ALA A 48 19.47 -4.55 -1.25
N ILE A 49 19.24 -3.65 -0.29
CA ILE A 49 19.66 -2.24 -0.39
C ILE A 49 21.19 -2.15 -0.43
N GLU A 50 21.91 -2.89 0.44
CA GLU A 50 23.37 -2.95 0.47
C GLU A 50 23.96 -3.44 -0.86
N ASP A 51 23.38 -4.49 -1.45
CA ASP A 51 23.77 -5.00 -2.77
C ASP A 51 23.57 -3.95 -3.87
N LEU A 52 22.46 -3.20 -3.83
CA LEU A 52 22.14 -2.17 -4.83
C LEU A 52 23.00 -0.92 -4.67
N GLU A 53 23.38 -0.54 -3.46
CA GLU A 53 24.24 0.63 -3.19
C GLU A 53 25.51 0.57 -4.02
N GLN A 54 26.16 -0.59 -4.12
CA GLN A 54 27.41 -0.78 -4.85
C GLN A 54 27.31 -0.38 -6.33
N LEU A 55 26.11 -0.43 -6.90
CA LEU A 55 25.85 -0.04 -8.29
C LEU A 55 25.63 1.47 -8.46
N LEU A 56 25.33 2.18 -7.38
CA LEU A 56 24.81 3.54 -7.43
C LEU A 56 25.81 4.58 -6.90
N LEU A 57 26.80 4.17 -6.10
CA LEU A 57 27.81 5.08 -5.56
C LEU A 57 28.57 5.80 -6.70
N GLY A 58 28.66 7.13 -6.60
CA GLY A 58 29.31 8.00 -7.57
C GLY A 58 28.46 8.39 -8.78
N GLU A 59 27.28 7.81 -8.95
CA GLU A 59 26.31 8.16 -10.00
C GLU A 59 25.58 9.46 -9.69
N ASP A 60 24.99 10.08 -10.72
CA ASP A 60 24.16 11.28 -10.58
C ASP A 60 22.71 10.92 -10.19
N PRO A 61 22.25 11.29 -8.99
CA PRO A 61 20.90 10.95 -8.49
C PRO A 61 19.77 11.54 -9.31
N THR A 62 20.02 12.56 -10.15
CA THR A 62 18.96 13.14 -11.00
C THR A 62 18.63 12.29 -12.22
N ARG A 63 19.44 11.28 -12.53
CA ARG A 63 19.21 10.35 -13.63
C ARG A 63 18.33 9.18 -13.18
N VAL A 64 17.18 9.48 -12.56
CA VAL A 64 16.33 8.49 -11.88
C VAL A 64 16.03 7.28 -12.76
N GLU A 65 15.58 7.51 -14.00
CA GLU A 65 15.25 6.41 -14.92
C GLU A 65 16.46 5.53 -15.25
N TYR A 66 17.64 6.14 -15.46
CA TYR A 66 18.87 5.40 -15.71
C TYR A 66 19.27 4.54 -14.50
N LEU A 67 19.21 5.10 -13.30
CA LEU A 67 19.54 4.40 -12.06
C LEU A 67 18.53 3.27 -11.79
N TRP A 68 17.25 3.51 -12.08
CA TRP A 68 16.24 2.45 -12.02
C TRP A 68 16.59 1.27 -12.93
N GLN A 69 17.01 1.56 -14.19
CA GLN A 69 17.42 0.51 -15.13
C GLN A 69 18.68 -0.22 -14.66
N ILE A 70 19.64 0.48 -14.05
CA ILE A 70 20.82 -0.14 -13.42
C ILE A 70 20.37 -1.11 -12.32
N MET A 71 19.59 -0.65 -11.36
CA MET A 71 19.10 -1.49 -10.26
C MET A 71 18.33 -2.71 -10.75
N TYR A 72 17.54 -2.58 -11.79
CA TYR A 72 16.71 -3.65 -12.32
C TYR A 72 17.48 -4.64 -13.20
N ARG A 73 18.44 -4.18 -14.07
CA ARG A 73 19.01 -4.97 -15.16
C ARG A 73 20.45 -5.44 -14.95
N GLN A 74 21.25 -4.79 -14.10
CA GLN A 74 22.69 -5.06 -14.02
C GLN A 74 23.05 -6.37 -13.29
N HIS A 75 22.10 -7.04 -12.65
CA HIS A 75 22.26 -8.38 -12.11
C HIS A 75 21.68 -9.40 -13.08
N PHE A 76 22.41 -10.50 -13.33
CA PHE A 76 21.88 -11.60 -14.16
C PHE A 76 20.56 -12.15 -13.62
N TRP A 77 20.46 -12.31 -12.31
CA TRP A 77 19.24 -12.73 -11.60
C TRP A 77 18.29 -11.54 -11.39
N HIS A 78 18.01 -10.82 -12.46
CA HIS A 78 17.05 -9.74 -12.45
C HIS A 78 15.62 -10.28 -12.41
N GLY A 79 14.72 -9.43 -12.17
CA GLY A 79 13.30 -9.74 -12.16
C GLY A 79 12.61 -9.24 -10.92
N SER A 80 11.31 -9.43 -10.92
CA SER A 80 10.44 -9.01 -9.87
C SER A 80 10.44 -10.06 -8.75
N GLY A 81 11.09 -9.75 -7.67
CA GLY A 81 10.86 -10.43 -6.40
C GLY A 81 10.51 -9.36 -5.40
N ILE A 82 9.59 -9.62 -4.49
CA ILE A 82 9.09 -8.55 -3.62
C ILE A 82 10.19 -7.89 -2.81
N VAL A 83 11.14 -8.64 -2.27
CA VAL A 83 12.28 -8.10 -1.50
C VAL A 83 13.13 -7.14 -2.33
N ARG A 84 13.49 -7.55 -3.56
CA ARG A 84 14.28 -6.70 -4.45
C ARG A 84 13.46 -5.53 -4.99
N GLY A 85 12.21 -5.77 -5.35
CA GLY A 85 11.28 -4.71 -5.76
C GLY A 85 11.15 -3.63 -4.68
N THR A 86 11.05 -4.05 -3.42
CA THR A 86 11.00 -3.15 -2.27
C THR A 86 12.28 -2.33 -2.09
N ALA A 87 13.45 -2.95 -2.21
CA ALA A 87 14.73 -2.23 -2.14
C ALA A 87 14.87 -1.19 -3.27
N ILE A 88 14.52 -1.57 -4.51
CA ILE A 88 14.48 -0.63 -5.66
C ILE A 88 13.49 0.50 -5.40
N SER A 89 12.31 0.19 -4.86
CA SER A 89 11.27 1.17 -4.57
C SER A 89 11.74 2.23 -3.59
N GLY A 90 12.35 1.83 -2.47
CA GLY A 90 12.84 2.76 -1.46
C GLY A 90 13.90 3.72 -2.01
N ILE A 91 14.82 3.20 -2.82
CA ILE A 91 15.86 4.03 -3.45
C ILE A 91 15.23 4.96 -4.50
N ASP A 92 14.35 4.45 -5.37
CA ASP A 92 13.67 5.24 -6.41
C ASP A 92 12.85 6.40 -5.83
N ILE A 93 12.09 6.15 -4.75
CA ILE A 93 11.34 7.17 -4.03
C ILE A 93 12.29 8.27 -3.52
N ALA A 94 13.42 7.90 -2.90
CA ALA A 94 14.41 8.86 -2.42
C ALA A 94 15.08 9.67 -3.57
N LEU A 95 15.31 9.05 -4.72
CA LEU A 95 15.84 9.74 -5.89
C LEU A 95 14.84 10.80 -6.41
N TRP A 96 13.55 10.49 -6.48
CA TRP A 96 12.53 11.47 -6.86
C TRP A 96 12.43 12.62 -5.84
N ASP A 97 12.59 12.35 -4.55
CA ASP A 97 12.66 13.38 -3.52
C ASP A 97 13.83 14.34 -3.77
N ILE A 98 15.02 13.80 -4.09
CA ILE A 98 16.20 14.60 -4.49
C ILE A 98 15.87 15.47 -5.70
N VAL A 99 15.30 14.91 -6.76
CA VAL A 99 14.99 15.68 -7.99
C VAL A 99 14.05 16.83 -7.68
N GLY A 100 13.02 16.60 -6.88
CA GLY A 100 12.10 17.66 -6.44
C GLY A 100 12.82 18.75 -5.65
N LYS A 101 13.71 18.38 -4.71
CA LYS A 101 14.53 19.31 -3.92
C LYS A 101 15.49 20.10 -4.80
N VAL A 102 16.14 19.49 -5.78
CA VAL A 102 17.03 20.16 -6.74
C VAL A 102 16.30 21.22 -7.56
N HIS A 103 15.09 20.93 -7.99
CA HIS A 103 14.29 21.86 -8.79
C HIS A 103 13.44 22.83 -7.93
N GLY A 104 13.42 22.66 -6.61
CA GLY A 104 12.64 23.48 -5.69
C GLY A 104 11.13 23.31 -5.85
N VAL A 105 10.66 22.14 -6.31
CA VAL A 105 9.24 21.85 -6.55
C VAL A 105 8.81 20.50 -5.96
N PRO A 106 7.53 20.33 -5.60
CA PRO A 106 6.98 19.02 -5.23
C PRO A 106 7.08 18.01 -6.37
N CYS A 107 7.15 16.73 -6.05
CA CYS A 107 7.26 15.65 -7.04
C CYS A 107 6.10 15.66 -8.04
N HIS A 108 4.86 15.90 -7.60
CA HIS A 108 3.71 15.95 -8.51
C HIS A 108 3.85 16.99 -9.63
N LYS A 109 4.54 18.12 -9.39
CA LYS A 109 4.79 19.14 -10.44
C LYS A 109 5.79 18.67 -11.49
N LEU A 110 6.76 17.83 -11.13
CA LEU A 110 7.68 17.21 -12.09
C LEU A 110 6.95 16.31 -13.09
N TRP A 111 5.80 15.77 -12.68
CA TRP A 111 4.99 14.84 -13.48
C TRP A 111 3.77 15.49 -14.14
N GLY A 112 3.66 16.83 -14.08
CA GLY A 112 2.60 17.60 -14.73
C GLY A 112 1.35 17.81 -13.87
N GLY A 113 1.39 17.49 -12.58
CA GLY A 113 0.29 17.74 -11.64
C GLY A 113 0.27 19.18 -11.05
N PRO A 114 -0.68 19.50 -10.16
CA PRO A 114 -1.72 18.59 -9.72
C PRO A 114 -2.88 18.50 -10.71
N VAL A 115 -3.46 17.29 -10.85
CA VAL A 115 -4.66 17.04 -11.68
C VAL A 115 -5.95 17.07 -10.83
N ARG A 116 -5.83 17.29 -9.54
CA ARG A 116 -6.94 17.40 -8.55
C ARG A 116 -6.60 18.35 -7.42
N ASP A 117 -7.65 18.88 -6.78
CA ASP A 117 -7.50 19.86 -5.69
C ASP A 117 -7.20 19.21 -4.34
N TYR A 118 -7.52 17.92 -4.18
CA TYR A 118 -7.26 17.15 -2.97
C TYR A 118 -7.18 15.64 -3.27
N VAL A 119 -6.51 14.91 -2.40
CA VAL A 119 -6.53 13.44 -2.31
C VAL A 119 -7.40 13.06 -1.14
N ARG A 120 -8.41 12.21 -1.37
CA ARG A 120 -9.25 11.61 -0.33
C ARG A 120 -8.48 10.44 0.32
N LEU A 121 -8.64 10.29 1.64
CA LEU A 121 -8.03 9.19 2.38
C LEU A 121 -9.10 8.19 2.82
N TYR A 122 -8.74 6.91 2.90
CA TYR A 122 -9.49 5.90 3.64
C TYR A 122 -8.63 5.30 4.74
N SER A 123 -9.27 4.77 5.77
CA SER A 123 -8.58 4.12 6.88
C SER A 123 -8.86 2.63 6.92
N HIS A 124 -7.99 1.89 7.60
CA HIS A 124 -8.35 0.58 8.12
C HIS A 124 -9.36 0.73 9.26
N LEU A 125 -10.26 -0.22 9.38
CA LEU A 125 -11.19 -0.31 10.51
C LEU A 125 -10.39 -0.27 11.83
N GLY A 126 -10.78 0.58 12.78
CA GLY A 126 -10.01 0.80 14.00
C GLY A 126 -8.73 1.62 13.84
N GLY A 127 -8.43 2.15 12.64
CA GLY A 127 -7.27 3.01 12.37
C GLY A 127 -5.96 2.27 12.13
N GLY A 128 -6.00 0.96 11.87
CA GLY A 128 -4.84 0.11 11.59
C GLY A 128 -4.22 -0.53 12.84
N LYS A 129 -4.93 -0.54 13.96
CA LYS A 129 -4.53 -1.36 15.10
C LYS A 129 -4.71 -2.83 14.76
N MET A 130 -3.70 -3.63 15.08
CA MET A 130 -3.66 -5.05 14.74
C MET A 130 -4.87 -5.81 15.31
N GLU A 131 -5.22 -5.57 16.58
CA GLU A 131 -6.34 -6.22 17.26
C GLU A 131 -7.72 -5.85 16.68
N ASP A 132 -7.82 -4.70 16.07
CA ASP A 132 -9.09 -4.21 15.49
C ASP A 132 -9.25 -4.62 14.03
N PHE A 133 -8.18 -4.66 13.26
CA PHE A 133 -8.22 -4.92 11.83
C PHE A 133 -8.11 -6.40 11.46
N TYR A 134 -7.19 -7.13 12.12
CA TYR A 134 -6.83 -8.51 11.72
C TYR A 134 -7.57 -9.61 12.49
N GLN A 135 -8.24 -9.29 13.60
CA GLN A 135 -8.95 -10.30 14.39
C GLN A 135 -10.39 -10.49 13.89
N THR A 136 -10.67 -11.69 13.41
CA THR A 136 -12.03 -12.14 13.09
C THR A 136 -12.45 -13.18 14.13
N THR A 137 -13.37 -12.80 15.02
CA THR A 137 -13.91 -13.70 16.04
C THR A 137 -15.39 -13.99 15.75
N PRO A 138 -15.85 -15.24 15.76
CA PRO A 138 -17.28 -15.53 15.60
C PRO A 138 -18.15 -14.76 16.59
N GLY A 139 -19.19 -14.07 16.10
CA GLY A 139 -20.10 -13.27 16.91
C GLY A 139 -19.81 -11.75 16.92
N ASP A 140 -18.81 -11.28 16.18
CA ASP A 140 -18.31 -9.91 16.24
C ASP A 140 -19.03 -8.87 15.38
N ALA A 141 -20.20 -9.16 14.80
CA ALA A 141 -20.88 -8.20 13.92
C ALA A 141 -21.11 -6.82 14.60
N SER A 142 -21.44 -6.81 15.90
CA SER A 142 -21.58 -5.56 16.66
C SER A 142 -20.25 -4.81 16.81
N ARG A 143 -19.14 -5.50 17.05
CA ARG A 143 -17.81 -4.89 17.14
C ARG A 143 -17.40 -4.22 15.81
N PHE A 144 -17.69 -4.88 14.69
CA PHE A 144 -17.46 -4.28 13.37
C PHE A 144 -18.27 -3.00 13.16
N ALA A 145 -19.54 -2.99 13.56
CA ALA A 145 -20.41 -1.81 13.52
C ALA A 145 -19.87 -0.66 14.39
N ASP A 146 -19.47 -0.96 15.64
CA ASP A 146 -18.92 0.04 16.57
C ASP A 146 -17.61 0.66 16.05
N LEU A 147 -16.72 -0.17 15.48
CA LEU A 147 -15.48 0.30 14.89
C LEU A 147 -15.71 1.13 13.61
N ALA A 148 -16.73 0.77 12.81
CA ALA A 148 -17.12 1.55 11.64
C ALA A 148 -17.63 2.94 12.03
N LEU A 149 -18.54 3.01 13.02
CA LEU A 149 -18.99 4.30 13.57
C LEU A 149 -17.83 5.16 14.06
N LYS A 150 -16.93 4.56 14.82
CA LYS A 150 -15.73 5.28 15.30
C LYS A 150 -14.83 5.79 14.18
N THR A 151 -14.70 5.04 13.10
CA THR A 151 -13.92 5.49 11.93
C THR A 151 -14.57 6.69 11.25
N VAL A 152 -15.91 6.70 11.18
CA VAL A 152 -16.68 7.86 10.68
C VAL A 152 -16.57 9.05 11.62
N GLU A 153 -16.63 8.85 12.94
CA GLU A 153 -16.39 9.91 13.94
C GLU A 153 -14.99 10.52 13.82
N ASP A 154 -13.99 9.73 13.43
CA ASP A 154 -12.64 10.23 13.12
C ASP A 154 -12.58 11.06 11.82
N GLY A 155 -13.70 11.23 11.10
CA GLY A 155 -13.85 12.04 9.90
C GLY A 155 -13.64 11.31 8.58
N PHE A 156 -13.47 10.00 8.58
CA PHE A 156 -13.33 9.21 7.35
C PHE A 156 -14.70 8.95 6.70
N THR A 157 -14.72 9.06 5.38
CA THR A 157 -15.89 8.74 4.55
C THR A 157 -15.75 7.39 3.84
N ALA A 158 -14.63 6.71 4.07
CA ALA A 158 -14.33 5.40 3.52
C ALA A 158 -13.42 4.61 4.49
N PHE A 159 -13.61 3.29 4.57
CA PHE A 159 -12.74 2.41 5.35
C PHE A 159 -12.63 1.01 4.75
N LYS A 160 -11.51 0.36 5.03
CA LYS A 160 -11.21 -1.04 4.64
C LYS A 160 -11.27 -1.95 5.87
N THR A 161 -11.81 -3.15 5.73
CA THR A 161 -11.94 -4.15 6.79
C THR A 161 -11.64 -5.55 6.30
N MET A 162 -11.15 -6.41 7.19
CA MET A 162 -10.95 -7.83 6.96
C MET A 162 -12.11 -8.64 7.56
N ALA A 163 -13.30 -8.48 7.02
CA ALA A 163 -14.50 -9.19 7.49
C ALA A 163 -14.61 -10.64 6.94
N VAL A 164 -13.74 -11.04 6.02
CA VAL A 164 -13.72 -12.40 5.44
C VAL A 164 -12.78 -13.28 6.27
N PRO A 165 -13.29 -14.34 6.92
CA PRO A 165 -12.46 -15.24 7.71
C PRO A 165 -11.64 -16.18 6.82
N GLU A 166 -10.63 -16.81 7.42
CA GLU A 166 -9.91 -17.91 6.79
C GLU A 166 -10.84 -19.07 6.47
N THR A 167 -10.63 -19.71 5.32
CA THR A 167 -11.40 -20.88 4.89
C THR A 167 -10.51 -21.94 4.29
N MET A 168 -10.91 -23.20 4.49
CA MET A 168 -10.40 -24.30 3.67
C MET A 168 -10.65 -24.00 2.19
N PRO A 169 -9.91 -24.63 1.25
CA PRO A 169 -10.12 -24.45 -0.19
C PRO A 169 -11.56 -24.70 -0.65
N LEU A 170 -12.32 -25.48 0.12
CA LEU A 170 -13.76 -25.63 -0.05
C LEU A 170 -14.39 -25.81 1.32
N GLU A 171 -15.34 -24.92 1.65
CA GLU A 171 -16.11 -24.96 2.89
C GLU A 171 -17.59 -24.69 2.64
N GLY A 172 -18.41 -25.01 3.67
CA GLY A 172 -19.84 -24.71 3.64
C GLY A 172 -20.14 -23.22 3.82
N LEU A 173 -21.42 -22.89 4.03
CA LEU A 173 -21.89 -21.49 4.09
C LEU A 173 -21.52 -20.74 5.39
N ARG A 174 -21.02 -21.41 6.42
CA ARG A 174 -20.74 -20.79 7.72
C ARG A 174 -19.82 -19.58 7.65
N PRO A 175 -18.61 -19.64 7.05
CA PRO A 175 -17.72 -18.48 6.91
C PRO A 175 -18.35 -17.37 6.05
N VAL A 176 -19.11 -17.73 5.02
CA VAL A 176 -19.80 -16.78 4.15
C VAL A 176 -20.86 -16.00 4.93
N LYS A 177 -21.68 -16.70 5.74
CA LYS A 177 -22.70 -16.07 6.58
C LYS A 177 -22.10 -15.20 7.69
N TYR A 178 -20.92 -15.55 8.19
CA TYR A 178 -20.19 -14.71 9.12
C TYR A 178 -19.78 -13.37 8.46
N ALA A 179 -19.12 -13.43 7.29
CA ALA A 179 -18.72 -12.23 6.56
C ALA A 179 -19.93 -11.34 6.21
N GLU A 180 -21.02 -11.98 5.74
CA GLU A 180 -22.27 -11.29 5.43
C GLU A 180 -22.82 -10.54 6.65
N ALA A 181 -22.89 -11.18 7.82
CA ALA A 181 -23.38 -10.55 9.05
C ALA A 181 -22.52 -9.36 9.49
N CYS A 182 -21.18 -9.47 9.38
CA CYS A 182 -20.28 -8.36 9.72
C CYS A 182 -20.45 -7.17 8.78
N VAL A 183 -20.52 -7.43 7.48
CA VAL A 183 -20.67 -6.36 6.47
C VAL A 183 -22.05 -5.71 6.57
N GLN A 184 -23.11 -6.50 6.78
CA GLN A 184 -24.45 -5.97 7.02
C GLN A 184 -24.47 -5.04 8.22
N ALA A 185 -23.93 -5.48 9.37
CA ALA A 185 -23.92 -4.68 10.59
C ALA A 185 -23.18 -3.34 10.41
N MET A 186 -22.06 -3.32 9.67
CA MET A 186 -21.36 -2.07 9.33
C MET A 186 -22.22 -1.19 8.44
N ARG A 187 -22.82 -1.73 7.36
CA ARG A 187 -23.64 -0.97 6.42
C ARG A 187 -24.86 -0.38 7.12
N ASP A 188 -25.54 -1.15 7.97
CA ASP A 188 -26.70 -0.69 8.77
C ASP A 188 -26.30 0.44 9.74
N ALA A 189 -25.08 0.40 10.28
CA ALA A 189 -24.59 1.40 11.22
C ALA A 189 -24.18 2.72 10.55
N VAL A 190 -23.50 2.67 9.38
CA VAL A 190 -22.91 3.88 8.77
C VAL A 190 -23.73 4.45 7.59
N GLY A 191 -24.72 3.71 7.07
CA GLY A 191 -25.56 4.13 5.94
C GLY A 191 -24.83 4.08 4.60
N ASP A 192 -25.47 4.58 3.54
CA ASP A 192 -25.01 4.45 2.15
C ASP A 192 -23.98 5.50 1.74
N ASP A 193 -23.82 6.59 2.51
CA ASP A 193 -22.89 7.67 2.19
C ASP A 193 -21.42 7.34 2.53
N ILE A 194 -21.19 6.20 3.20
CA ILE A 194 -19.86 5.73 3.58
C ILE A 194 -19.43 4.57 2.69
N ASP A 195 -18.24 4.69 2.09
CA ASP A 195 -17.66 3.63 1.27
C ASP A 195 -17.03 2.54 2.13
N ILE A 196 -17.51 1.30 1.98
CA ILE A 196 -16.99 0.12 2.67
C ILE A 196 -16.18 -0.72 1.67
N MET A 197 -14.95 -1.02 2.01
CA MET A 197 -14.06 -1.92 1.30
C MET A 197 -13.84 -3.17 2.15
N VAL A 198 -13.85 -4.34 1.53
CA VAL A 198 -13.56 -5.61 2.22
C VAL A 198 -12.33 -6.23 1.60
N ASP A 199 -11.35 -6.50 2.43
CA ASP A 199 -10.10 -7.15 2.05
C ASP A 199 -10.14 -8.62 2.45
N CYS A 200 -9.87 -9.49 1.51
CA CYS A 200 -9.80 -10.94 1.71
C CYS A 200 -8.36 -11.41 1.92
N HIS A 201 -7.35 -10.56 1.71
CA HIS A 201 -5.91 -10.90 1.78
C HIS A 201 -5.52 -12.12 0.94
N ALA A 202 -6.18 -12.34 -0.19
CA ALA A 202 -5.98 -13.50 -1.06
C ALA A 202 -6.16 -14.89 -0.36
N ARG A 203 -6.69 -14.92 0.87
CA ARG A 203 -6.89 -16.16 1.65
C ARG A 203 -7.90 -17.13 1.05
N PRO A 204 -9.02 -16.69 0.45
CA PRO A 204 -9.96 -17.62 -0.13
C PRO A 204 -9.41 -18.33 -1.36
N SER A 205 -9.81 -19.61 -1.54
CA SER A 205 -9.68 -20.23 -2.86
C SER A 205 -10.56 -19.51 -3.89
N PRO A 206 -10.33 -19.68 -5.21
CA PRO A 206 -11.19 -19.07 -6.23
C PRO A 206 -12.68 -19.42 -6.04
N ARG A 207 -12.99 -20.63 -5.60
CA ARG A 207 -14.38 -21.04 -5.31
C ARG A 207 -14.96 -20.29 -4.12
N MET A 208 -14.22 -20.16 -3.03
CA MET A 208 -14.68 -19.44 -1.85
C MET A 208 -14.76 -17.94 -2.15
N GLY A 209 -13.82 -17.38 -2.91
CA GLY A 209 -13.87 -15.99 -3.39
C GLY A 209 -15.14 -15.66 -4.17
N HIS A 210 -15.58 -16.56 -5.05
CA HIS A 210 -16.89 -16.42 -5.72
C HIS A 210 -18.06 -16.39 -4.74
N LEU A 211 -18.03 -17.24 -3.71
CA LEU A 211 -19.13 -17.28 -2.72
C LEU A 211 -19.18 -15.99 -1.89
N PHE A 212 -18.02 -15.48 -1.45
CA PHE A 212 -17.96 -14.20 -0.74
C PHE A 212 -18.41 -13.03 -1.64
N ALA A 213 -17.88 -12.94 -2.87
CA ALA A 213 -18.26 -11.89 -3.80
C ALA A 213 -19.77 -11.86 -4.05
N HIS A 214 -20.41 -13.02 -4.22
CA HIS A 214 -21.85 -13.11 -4.41
C HIS A 214 -22.65 -12.74 -3.15
N ALA A 215 -22.24 -13.22 -1.97
CA ALA A 215 -22.95 -12.95 -0.72
C ALA A 215 -22.83 -11.49 -0.28
N LEU A 216 -21.73 -10.84 -0.58
CA LEU A 216 -21.47 -9.45 -0.18
C LEU A 216 -21.99 -8.41 -1.20
N GLU A 217 -22.38 -8.83 -2.41
CA GLU A 217 -22.88 -7.93 -3.46
C GLU A 217 -24.06 -7.03 -3.01
N PRO A 218 -25.05 -7.50 -2.21
CA PRO A 218 -26.19 -6.68 -1.78
C PRO A 218 -25.82 -5.46 -0.93
N TYR A 219 -24.63 -5.43 -0.33
CA TYR A 219 -24.23 -4.40 0.62
C TYR A 219 -23.52 -3.20 -0.04
N GLY A 220 -23.39 -3.16 -1.36
CA GLY A 220 -22.86 -2.00 -2.09
C GLY A 220 -21.41 -1.67 -1.71
N LEU A 221 -20.53 -2.67 -1.70
CA LEU A 221 -19.10 -2.46 -1.41
C LEU A 221 -18.48 -1.53 -2.46
N TYR A 222 -17.57 -0.65 -2.02
CA TYR A 222 -16.75 0.15 -2.91
C TYR A 222 -15.83 -0.74 -3.74
N TRP A 223 -15.21 -1.76 -3.08
CA TRP A 223 -14.60 -2.92 -3.72
C TRP A 223 -14.50 -4.12 -2.78
N LEU A 224 -14.31 -5.30 -3.38
CA LEU A 224 -13.82 -6.51 -2.72
C LEU A 224 -12.36 -6.72 -3.16
N GLU A 225 -11.44 -6.71 -2.21
CA GLU A 225 -10.00 -6.78 -2.44
C GLU A 225 -9.50 -8.22 -2.31
N GLU A 226 -8.64 -8.61 -3.24
CA GLU A 226 -7.94 -9.91 -3.30
C GLU A 226 -8.80 -11.13 -2.89
N PRO A 227 -9.94 -11.38 -3.57
CA PRO A 227 -10.82 -12.49 -3.23
C PRO A 227 -10.21 -13.88 -3.49
N CYS A 228 -9.06 -13.95 -4.15
CA CYS A 228 -8.16 -15.09 -4.28
C CYS A 228 -6.78 -14.62 -4.72
N TRP A 229 -5.84 -15.52 -4.95
CA TRP A 229 -4.46 -15.20 -5.29
C TRP A 229 -4.34 -14.38 -6.58
N PRO A 230 -3.77 -13.16 -6.53
CA PRO A 230 -3.64 -12.28 -7.69
C PRO A 230 -2.61 -12.79 -8.71
N GLU A 231 -1.72 -13.68 -8.32
CA GLU A 231 -0.75 -14.33 -9.20
C GLU A 231 -1.41 -15.18 -10.28
N VAL A 232 -2.72 -15.51 -10.10
CA VAL A 232 -3.53 -16.23 -11.10
C VAL A 232 -4.64 -15.31 -11.60
N ALA A 233 -4.28 -14.37 -12.49
CA ALA A 233 -5.18 -13.34 -12.98
C ALA A 233 -6.49 -13.87 -13.63
N ASP A 234 -6.50 -15.10 -14.15
CA ASP A 234 -7.71 -15.72 -14.70
C ASP A 234 -8.77 -16.02 -13.63
N ASP A 235 -8.35 -16.41 -12.44
CA ASP A 235 -9.27 -16.68 -11.32
C ASP A 235 -9.91 -15.38 -10.82
N ILE A 236 -9.12 -14.32 -10.64
CA ILE A 236 -9.63 -12.98 -10.31
C ILE A 236 -10.61 -12.50 -11.39
N ALA A 237 -10.23 -12.64 -12.67
CA ALA A 237 -11.09 -12.26 -13.81
C ALA A 237 -12.42 -13.03 -13.85
N ALA A 238 -12.42 -14.30 -13.45
CA ALA A 238 -13.64 -15.09 -13.35
C ALA A 238 -14.58 -14.54 -12.26
N ILE A 239 -14.04 -14.17 -11.10
CA ILE A 239 -14.83 -13.55 -10.01
C ILE A 239 -15.35 -12.19 -10.46
N GLN A 240 -14.51 -11.30 -11.04
CA GLN A 240 -14.92 -10.00 -11.54
C GLN A 240 -16.07 -10.09 -12.56
N ARG A 241 -16.04 -11.07 -13.48
CA ARG A 241 -17.10 -11.26 -14.49
C ARG A 241 -18.40 -11.82 -13.94
N ALA A 242 -18.34 -12.51 -12.81
CA ALA A 242 -19.51 -13.20 -12.24
C ALA A 242 -20.40 -12.29 -11.38
N GLY A 243 -19.89 -11.17 -10.87
CA GLY A 243 -20.58 -10.27 -9.97
C GLY A 243 -20.56 -8.81 -10.41
N LYS A 244 -21.23 -7.95 -9.64
CA LYS A 244 -21.27 -6.49 -9.87
C LYS A 244 -20.33 -5.73 -8.94
N THR A 245 -19.92 -6.33 -7.83
CA THR A 245 -18.97 -5.72 -6.90
C THR A 245 -17.65 -5.50 -7.62
N PRO A 246 -17.10 -4.27 -7.63
CA PRO A 246 -15.78 -4.01 -8.18
C PRO A 246 -14.74 -4.85 -7.44
N ILE A 247 -13.83 -5.50 -8.18
CA ILE A 247 -12.69 -6.21 -7.61
C ILE A 247 -11.48 -5.28 -7.63
N ALA A 248 -10.75 -5.24 -6.50
CA ALA A 248 -9.46 -4.58 -6.35
C ALA A 248 -8.37 -5.62 -6.10
N THR A 249 -7.16 -5.40 -6.62
CA THR A 249 -6.02 -6.32 -6.41
C THR A 249 -4.71 -5.71 -6.85
N GLY A 250 -3.60 -6.26 -6.37
CA GLY A 250 -2.28 -5.94 -6.88
C GLY A 250 -1.21 -5.62 -5.85
N GLU A 251 -1.50 -5.58 -4.56
CA GLU A 251 -0.54 -5.27 -3.50
C GLU A 251 0.65 -6.23 -3.45
N ARG A 252 0.42 -7.49 -3.81
CA ARG A 252 1.43 -8.56 -3.84
C ARG A 252 2.25 -8.61 -5.12
N LEU A 253 1.85 -7.82 -6.14
CA LEU A 253 2.46 -7.85 -7.46
C LEU A 253 3.56 -6.80 -7.63
N THR A 254 4.62 -7.17 -8.35
CA THR A 254 5.75 -6.29 -8.61
C THR A 254 6.01 -6.16 -10.11
N GLY A 255 6.34 -4.93 -10.54
CA GLY A 255 6.69 -4.62 -11.92
C GLY A 255 5.52 -4.62 -12.90
N ILE A 256 5.65 -3.83 -13.95
CA ILE A 256 4.61 -3.60 -14.97
C ILE A 256 4.06 -4.88 -15.63
N HIS A 257 4.88 -5.93 -15.72
CA HIS A 257 4.48 -7.16 -16.43
C HIS A 257 3.37 -7.92 -15.71
N ALA A 258 3.39 -7.94 -14.36
CA ALA A 258 2.34 -8.56 -13.58
C ALA A 258 1.00 -7.80 -13.71
N PHE A 259 1.06 -6.47 -13.65
CA PHE A 259 -0.12 -5.62 -13.84
C PHE A 259 -0.69 -5.68 -15.26
N ARG A 260 0.19 -5.85 -16.28
CA ARG A 260 -0.27 -6.07 -17.65
C ARG A 260 -1.18 -7.30 -17.75
N ASP A 261 -0.81 -8.42 -17.12
CA ASP A 261 -1.60 -9.64 -17.15
C ASP A 261 -3.01 -9.45 -16.55
N LEU A 262 -3.10 -8.77 -15.40
CA LEU A 262 -4.40 -8.38 -14.81
C LEU A 262 -5.26 -7.54 -15.77
N LEU A 263 -4.64 -6.54 -16.39
CA LEU A 263 -5.35 -5.58 -17.24
C LEU A 263 -5.81 -6.20 -18.57
N GLU A 264 -4.95 -6.98 -19.23
CA GLU A 264 -5.30 -7.70 -20.47
C GLU A 264 -6.48 -8.67 -20.25
N LYS A 265 -6.54 -9.32 -19.11
CA LYS A 265 -7.61 -10.24 -18.72
C LYS A 265 -8.86 -9.55 -18.16
N ARG A 266 -8.82 -8.22 -17.99
CA ARG A 266 -9.89 -7.46 -17.34
C ARG A 266 -10.25 -8.04 -15.98
N ALA A 267 -9.23 -8.35 -15.20
CA ALA A 267 -9.36 -9.08 -13.95
C ALA A 267 -9.93 -8.23 -12.82
N CYS A 268 -9.80 -6.91 -12.89
CA CYS A 268 -10.21 -6.03 -11.79
C CYS A 268 -10.72 -4.67 -12.28
N SER A 269 -11.42 -3.97 -11.42
CA SER A 269 -11.88 -2.58 -11.61
C SER A 269 -10.91 -1.57 -11.02
N VAL A 270 -10.11 -1.99 -10.02
CA VAL A 270 -9.12 -1.18 -9.32
C VAL A 270 -7.82 -1.98 -9.23
N ILE A 271 -6.69 -1.35 -9.55
CA ILE A 271 -5.36 -1.91 -9.28
C ILE A 271 -4.71 -1.19 -8.11
N GLN A 272 -3.97 -1.97 -7.31
CA GLN A 272 -3.41 -1.53 -6.03
C GLN A 272 -1.89 -1.81 -5.94
N PRO A 273 -1.06 -1.29 -6.88
CA PRO A 273 0.38 -1.43 -6.71
C PRO A 273 0.81 -0.73 -5.43
N ASP A 274 1.55 -1.42 -4.57
CA ASP A 274 2.22 -0.75 -3.46
C ASP A 274 3.46 -0.03 -3.99
N ILE A 275 3.56 1.29 -3.77
CA ILE A 275 4.66 2.11 -4.29
C ILE A 275 5.99 1.71 -3.65
N THR A 276 5.96 1.16 -2.42
CA THR A 276 7.16 0.64 -1.75
C THR A 276 7.56 -0.76 -2.20
N HIS A 277 6.74 -1.45 -3.01
CA HIS A 277 7.00 -2.83 -3.45
C HIS A 277 7.08 -2.98 -4.97
N CYS A 278 6.31 -2.21 -5.72
CA CYS A 278 6.14 -2.43 -7.16
C CYS A 278 7.33 -2.01 -8.03
N GLY A 279 8.32 -1.35 -7.46
CA GLY A 279 9.47 -0.78 -8.16
C GLY A 279 9.55 0.75 -8.04
N GLY A 280 8.87 1.33 -7.05
CA GLY A 280 8.91 2.76 -6.73
C GLY A 280 7.97 3.62 -7.58
N LEU A 281 8.14 4.93 -7.45
CA LEU A 281 7.35 5.93 -8.17
C LEU A 281 7.52 5.84 -9.68
N SER A 282 8.72 5.52 -10.17
CA SER A 282 9.01 5.34 -11.59
C SER A 282 8.16 4.21 -12.19
N GLU A 283 8.11 3.06 -11.53
CA GLU A 283 7.33 1.92 -12.01
C GLU A 283 5.83 2.11 -11.79
N ALA A 284 5.41 2.67 -10.66
CA ALA A 284 4.01 3.00 -10.40
C ALA A 284 3.42 3.92 -11.48
N ARG A 285 4.20 4.88 -12.00
CA ARG A 285 3.78 5.76 -13.10
C ARG A 285 3.59 4.99 -14.41
N ARG A 286 4.46 4.02 -14.72
CA ARG A 286 4.29 3.15 -15.90
C ARG A 286 3.05 2.27 -15.77
N ILE A 287 2.83 1.72 -14.58
CA ILE A 287 1.63 0.92 -14.26
C ILE A 287 0.37 1.78 -14.40
N ALA A 288 0.39 3.03 -13.91
CA ALA A 288 -0.73 3.96 -14.02
C ALA A 288 -1.07 4.30 -15.48
N ALA A 289 -0.06 4.58 -16.30
CA ALA A 289 -0.25 4.86 -17.71
C ALA A 289 -0.85 3.64 -18.46
N LEU A 290 -0.45 2.43 -18.06
CA LEU A 290 -1.04 1.21 -18.60
C LEU A 290 -2.49 1.04 -18.13
N ALA A 291 -2.79 1.25 -16.84
CA ALA A 291 -4.15 1.17 -16.30
C ALA A 291 -5.11 2.16 -16.96
N GLU A 292 -4.65 3.38 -17.24
CA GLU A 292 -5.42 4.41 -17.91
C GLU A 292 -5.89 3.96 -19.31
N ALA A 293 -5.02 3.26 -20.07
CA ALA A 293 -5.38 2.70 -21.37
C ALA A 293 -6.52 1.67 -21.29
N TYR A 294 -6.64 0.96 -20.17
CA TYR A 294 -7.73 0.01 -19.91
C TYR A 294 -8.91 0.63 -19.14
N ARG A 295 -8.80 1.90 -18.74
CA ARG A 295 -9.80 2.62 -17.92
C ARG A 295 -10.05 1.94 -16.57
N VAL A 296 -9.01 1.40 -15.98
CA VAL A 296 -8.99 0.80 -14.63
C VAL A 296 -8.55 1.86 -13.63
N ALA A 297 -9.25 1.95 -12.50
CA ALA A 297 -8.93 2.89 -11.43
C ALA A 297 -7.67 2.43 -10.67
N MET A 298 -7.03 3.38 -10.00
CA MET A 298 -5.82 3.16 -9.23
C MET A 298 -5.99 3.63 -7.79
N ALA A 299 -5.75 2.75 -6.84
CA ALA A 299 -5.76 3.01 -5.40
C ALA A 299 -4.60 2.25 -4.76
N PRO A 300 -3.37 2.78 -4.77
CA PRO A 300 -2.21 2.08 -4.26
C PRO A 300 -2.41 1.56 -2.83
N HIS A 301 -2.01 0.32 -2.59
CA HIS A 301 -1.86 -0.24 -1.26
C HIS A 301 -0.83 0.57 -0.49
N ASN A 302 -1.13 1.00 0.74
CA ASN A 302 -0.25 1.86 1.53
C ASN A 302 -0.50 1.76 3.05
N PRO A 303 -0.38 0.59 3.68
CA PRO A 303 -0.44 0.44 5.13
C PRO A 303 0.89 0.76 5.81
N GLN A 304 1.88 1.20 5.05
CA GLN A 304 3.27 1.36 5.44
C GLN A 304 3.52 2.63 6.29
N GLY A 305 4.75 3.10 6.30
CA GLY A 305 5.17 4.26 7.07
C GLY A 305 4.80 5.61 6.43
N PRO A 306 5.23 6.69 7.07
CA PRO A 306 4.84 8.04 6.65
C PRO A 306 5.46 8.47 5.31
N VAL A 307 6.65 7.97 4.94
CA VAL A 307 7.28 8.33 3.65
C VAL A 307 6.55 7.66 2.50
N SER A 308 6.13 6.40 2.66
CA SER A 308 5.26 5.70 1.71
C SER A 308 3.95 6.47 1.48
N THR A 309 3.34 6.97 2.58
CA THR A 309 2.12 7.77 2.49
C THR A 309 2.36 9.09 1.74
N ALA A 310 3.47 9.77 2.00
CA ALA A 310 3.84 10.99 1.27
C ALA A 310 4.06 10.72 -0.23
N ALA A 311 4.76 9.62 -0.57
CA ALA A 311 4.96 9.20 -1.96
C ALA A 311 3.63 8.89 -2.65
N SER A 312 2.71 8.17 -1.99
CA SER A 312 1.37 7.85 -2.50
C SER A 312 0.50 9.09 -2.72
N ILE A 313 0.59 10.09 -1.85
CA ILE A 313 -0.11 11.37 -1.98
C ILE A 313 0.45 12.18 -3.16
N GLU A 314 1.77 12.33 -3.27
CA GLU A 314 2.44 13.02 -4.39
C GLU A 314 2.10 12.35 -5.74
N PHE A 315 2.14 11.03 -5.78
CA PHE A 315 1.72 10.24 -6.94
C PHE A 315 0.25 10.48 -7.28
N GLY A 316 -0.63 10.50 -6.27
CA GLY A 316 -2.07 10.73 -6.43
C GLY A 316 -2.38 12.11 -7.03
N PHE A 317 -1.62 13.15 -6.70
CA PHE A 317 -1.79 14.48 -7.28
C PHE A 317 -1.45 14.55 -8.78
N ALA A 318 -0.63 13.64 -9.29
CA ALA A 318 -0.22 13.65 -10.69
C ALA A 318 -0.87 12.55 -11.55
N THR A 319 -1.65 11.64 -10.96
CA THR A 319 -2.18 10.45 -11.65
C THR A 319 -3.68 10.56 -11.88
N PRO A 320 -4.17 10.73 -13.14
CA PRO A 320 -5.59 10.94 -13.43
C PRO A 320 -6.49 9.81 -12.94
N SER A 321 -6.07 8.55 -13.09
CA SER A 321 -6.83 7.34 -12.70
C SER A 321 -6.86 7.07 -11.20
N TYR A 322 -6.10 7.81 -10.39
CA TYR A 322 -6.05 7.66 -8.93
C TYR A 322 -7.36 8.09 -8.28
N ILE A 323 -7.90 7.29 -7.36
CA ILE A 323 -9.22 7.56 -6.77
C ILE A 323 -9.19 7.86 -5.28
N ILE A 324 -8.32 7.18 -4.50
CA ILE A 324 -8.28 7.31 -3.04
C ILE A 324 -6.94 6.79 -2.50
N CYS A 325 -6.47 7.31 -1.36
CA CYS A 325 -5.24 6.91 -0.70
C CYS A 325 -5.53 6.13 0.57
N GLU A 326 -4.88 4.98 0.73
CA GLU A 326 -4.83 4.25 1.99
C GLU A 326 -4.01 5.02 3.02
N ALA A 327 -4.50 5.13 4.25
CA ALA A 327 -3.82 5.87 5.31
C ALA A 327 -4.05 5.23 6.68
N VAL A 328 -3.04 4.55 7.20
CA VAL A 328 -3.01 4.06 8.58
C VAL A 328 -2.65 5.23 9.51
N HIS A 329 -3.35 5.39 10.63
CA HIS A 329 -3.18 6.55 11.50
C HIS A 329 -3.12 6.23 13.01
N ARG A 330 -3.38 4.99 13.41
CA ARG A 330 -3.39 4.55 14.81
C ARG A 330 -2.59 3.27 15.05
N ASP A 331 -1.73 2.88 14.13
CA ASP A 331 -0.88 1.70 14.26
C ASP A 331 0.09 1.83 15.45
N VAL A 332 0.79 2.97 15.54
CA VAL A 332 1.69 3.29 16.66
C VAL A 332 1.53 4.75 17.12
N PRO A 333 1.73 5.03 18.41
CA PRO A 333 1.60 6.40 18.93
C PRO A 333 2.66 7.36 18.40
N TRP A 334 3.85 6.87 18.05
CA TRP A 334 4.99 7.68 17.56
C TRP A 334 4.99 7.93 16.04
N ARG A 335 3.96 7.48 15.29
CA ARG A 335 3.88 7.72 13.85
C ARG A 335 4.07 9.20 13.45
N LYS A 336 3.55 10.12 14.26
CA LYS A 336 3.70 11.57 14.03
C LYS A 336 5.05 12.09 14.50
N ASP A 337 5.63 11.48 15.53
CA ASP A 337 6.85 11.97 16.16
C ASP A 337 8.08 11.68 15.29
N VAL A 338 8.04 10.60 14.48
CA VAL A 338 9.12 10.29 13.51
C VAL A 338 9.13 11.22 12.29
N VAL A 339 8.12 12.11 12.15
CA VAL A 339 8.01 13.06 11.05
C VAL A 339 8.23 14.46 11.57
N SER A 340 9.30 15.13 11.15
CA SER A 340 9.56 16.53 11.52
C SER A 340 8.82 17.51 10.61
N GLU A 341 8.59 17.15 9.33
CA GLU A 341 7.76 17.88 8.38
C GLU A 341 6.95 16.90 7.52
N GLY A 342 5.69 17.19 7.23
CA GLY A 342 4.82 16.32 6.45
C GLY A 342 3.56 17.00 5.94
N PHE A 343 2.66 16.23 5.36
CA PHE A 343 1.37 16.71 4.89
C PHE A 343 0.41 17.00 6.05
N GLU A 344 -0.36 18.08 5.91
CA GLU A 344 -1.49 18.37 6.78
C GLU A 344 -2.72 17.64 6.26
N VAL A 345 -3.38 16.90 7.15
CA VAL A 345 -4.62 16.17 6.84
C VAL A 345 -5.80 16.96 7.38
N GLU A 346 -6.71 17.36 6.51
CA GLU A 346 -7.98 17.97 6.94
C GLU A 346 -8.81 16.91 7.68
N VAL A 347 -9.22 17.22 8.91
CA VAL A 347 -9.95 16.27 9.77
C VAL A 347 -11.33 15.96 9.21
N LYS A 348 -12.00 16.97 8.67
CA LYS A 348 -13.28 16.76 8.00
C LYS A 348 -13.03 16.10 6.63
N ASP A 349 -13.73 15.01 6.39
CA ASP A 349 -13.66 14.21 5.16
C ASP A 349 -12.28 13.59 4.86
N ARG A 350 -11.31 13.72 5.79
CA ARG A 350 -9.95 13.18 5.68
C ARG A 350 -9.36 13.32 4.30
N THR A 351 -9.10 14.55 3.93
CA THR A 351 -8.48 14.92 2.66
C THR A 351 -7.13 15.59 2.87
N VAL A 352 -6.30 15.52 1.84
CA VAL A 352 -5.00 16.19 1.79
C VAL A 352 -4.95 17.08 0.56
N ARG A 353 -4.51 18.32 0.72
CA ARG A 353 -4.29 19.27 -0.39
C ARG A 353 -2.83 19.28 -0.81
N PRO A 354 -2.54 19.63 -2.07
CA PRO A 354 -1.16 19.81 -2.52
C PRO A 354 -0.48 20.90 -1.67
N ASN A 355 0.76 20.64 -1.27
CA ASN A 355 1.62 21.66 -0.69
C ASN A 355 2.70 22.09 -1.70
N ASN A 356 3.49 23.12 -1.36
CA ASN A 356 4.58 23.60 -2.23
C ASN A 356 5.96 23.19 -1.71
N ARG A 357 6.04 22.23 -0.80
CA ARG A 357 7.34 21.74 -0.30
C ARG A 357 8.05 20.96 -1.39
N PRO A 358 9.36 21.19 -1.62
CA PRO A 358 10.12 20.45 -2.60
C PRO A 358 10.20 18.94 -2.29
N GLY A 359 10.31 18.13 -3.33
CA GLY A 359 10.41 16.68 -3.19
C GLY A 359 9.08 16.04 -2.81
N LEU A 360 9.13 15.10 -1.88
CA LEU A 360 7.95 14.45 -1.29
C LEU A 360 7.24 15.31 -0.24
N GLY A 361 7.86 16.44 0.14
CA GLY A 361 7.32 17.32 1.17
C GLY A 361 7.29 16.72 2.57
N ILE A 362 8.17 15.75 2.85
CA ILE A 362 8.30 15.08 4.14
C ILE A 362 9.77 15.05 4.59
N GLU A 363 10.00 15.19 5.89
CA GLU A 363 11.31 15.01 6.52
C GLU A 363 11.18 14.10 7.74
N ILE A 364 12.15 13.20 7.92
CA ILE A 364 12.19 12.22 9.01
C ILE A 364 13.08 12.73 10.16
N ASP A 365 12.59 12.57 11.38
CA ASP A 365 13.40 12.80 12.60
C ASP A 365 14.20 11.53 12.94
N GLU A 366 15.45 11.50 12.51
CA GLU A 366 16.38 10.38 12.75
C GLU A 366 16.58 10.08 14.24
N LYS A 367 16.47 11.10 15.11
CA LYS A 367 16.63 10.93 16.56
C LYS A 367 15.42 10.24 17.16
N GLU A 368 14.23 10.53 16.64
CA GLU A 368 13.01 9.84 17.06
C GLU A 368 13.01 8.40 16.54
N VAL A 369 13.37 8.19 15.28
CA VAL A 369 13.52 6.84 14.70
C VAL A 369 14.46 5.97 15.54
N ALA A 370 15.59 6.53 16.01
CA ALA A 370 16.58 5.80 16.84
C ALA A 370 16.03 5.34 18.20
N LYS A 371 14.92 5.92 18.69
CA LYS A 371 14.28 5.45 19.94
C LYS A 371 13.46 4.18 19.77
N HIS A 372 13.15 3.81 18.54
CA HIS A 372 12.34 2.65 18.16
C HIS A 372 13.18 1.69 17.30
N PRO A 373 14.22 1.04 17.87
CA PRO A 373 15.12 0.20 17.11
C PRO A 373 14.41 -1.04 16.54
N PHE A 374 15.07 -1.70 15.59
CA PHE A 374 14.60 -2.97 15.03
C PHE A 374 14.19 -3.96 16.12
N GLU A 375 13.00 -4.50 15.97
CA GLU A 375 12.54 -5.69 16.70
C GLU A 375 12.25 -6.82 15.71
N GLN A 376 12.50 -8.05 16.14
CA GLN A 376 12.23 -9.21 15.29
C GLN A 376 10.72 -9.37 15.10
N GLU A 377 10.27 -9.19 13.88
CA GLU A 377 8.90 -9.47 13.50
C GLU A 377 8.63 -10.98 13.54
N LEU A 378 7.53 -11.36 14.14
CA LEU A 378 7.07 -12.74 14.14
C LEU A 378 5.86 -12.81 13.22
N PRO A 379 5.96 -13.54 12.07
CA PRO A 379 4.82 -13.72 11.20
C PRO A 379 3.68 -14.39 11.96
N GLN A 380 2.48 -13.90 11.79
CA GLN A 380 1.30 -14.60 12.27
C GLN A 380 1.19 -15.95 11.53
N ARG A 381 0.89 -16.96 12.28
CA ARG A 381 0.76 -18.32 11.74
C ARG A 381 -0.72 -18.67 11.66
N SER A 382 -1.23 -18.77 10.46
CA SER A 382 -2.61 -19.19 10.19
C SER A 382 -2.70 -20.69 10.02
N PHE A 383 -3.69 -21.29 10.66
CA PHE A 383 -3.96 -22.72 10.54
C PHE A 383 -5.45 -22.95 10.29
N TYR A 384 -5.74 -23.83 9.38
CA TYR A 384 -7.08 -24.33 9.20
C TYR A 384 -7.57 -25.15 10.41
N ALA A 385 -8.86 -25.44 10.48
CA ALA A 385 -9.46 -26.17 11.61
C ALA A 385 -8.88 -27.59 11.81
N ASP A 386 -8.33 -28.18 10.79
CA ASP A 386 -7.66 -29.50 10.82
C ASP A 386 -6.18 -29.44 11.21
N GLY A 387 -5.64 -28.25 11.47
CA GLY A 387 -4.25 -28.00 11.84
C GLY A 387 -3.27 -27.87 10.66
N SER A 388 -3.74 -27.97 9.42
CA SER A 388 -2.92 -27.66 8.24
C SER A 388 -2.67 -26.15 8.11
N ALA A 389 -1.57 -25.76 7.45
CA ALA A 389 -1.22 -24.36 7.25
C ALA A 389 -2.23 -23.68 6.32
N GLY A 390 -2.75 -22.53 6.79
CA GLY A 390 -3.62 -21.64 6.04
C GLY A 390 -2.88 -20.41 5.54
N ASP A 391 -3.52 -19.69 4.62
CA ASP A 391 -3.05 -18.36 4.18
C ASP A 391 -3.38 -17.29 5.24
N TRP A 392 -2.49 -16.30 5.36
CA TRP A 392 -2.64 -15.21 6.33
C TRP A 392 -3.23 -13.96 5.69
#